data_7b19a286a1a754625eb9b3bb3e907d1e
#
_entry.id   7b19a286a1a754625eb9b3bb3e907d1e
#
_cell.length_a   1.000
_cell.length_b   1.000
_cell.length_c   1.000
_cell.angle_alpha   90.00
_cell.angle_beta   90.00
_cell.angle_gamma   90.00
#
_symmetry.space_group_name_H-M   'P 1'
#
loop_
_entity.id
_entity.type
_entity.pdbx_description
1 polymer ?
#
loop_
_entity_poly.entity_id
_entity_poly.type
_entity_poly.pdbx_seq_one_letter_code
_entity_poly.pdbx_strand_id
1 'polypeptide(L)'
;MTPIPNGGPDPDVLDEVCLRGELTVIGRIRSASNATFLCEAHLGERQAHCVYKPIAGEAPLWDFPHGTLAGRELSAYLVSVALGWNIVPYTIIRDGPAGRGMMQLWVDQPGSSLGEVGDEPASGPDLVDLLPAGHIPPGYLPVLQAYDYAGDEVTLVHADDIRLRRMAVFDVLINNADRKGGHILCGVDGQVYGVDHGVSLHVEDKLRTVLWGWSGKPVDDETLETVARLRDQLRGELGDQLCAHITSREVDALHARAVALLNNPVMPTPDRRRPIPWPAF
;
A
#
# COMPACT_ATOMS: atom_id res chain seq x y z
N MET A 1 -0.54 14.80 26.47
CA MET A 1 -0.56 15.17 25.03
C MET A 1 -1.28 14.05 24.32
N THR A 2 -2.36 14.34 23.61
CA THR A 2 -3.17 13.30 22.96
C THR A 2 -2.65 13.13 21.55
N PRO A 3 -2.21 11.91 21.11
CA PRO A 3 -1.88 11.65 19.71
C PRO A 3 -3.09 11.93 18.83
N ILE A 4 -2.87 12.45 17.63
CA ILE A 4 -3.93 12.63 16.64
C ILE A 4 -4.24 11.24 16.07
N PRO A 5 -5.45 10.66 16.29
CA PRO A 5 -5.78 9.35 15.74
C PRO A 5 -5.91 9.42 14.23
N ASN A 6 -5.53 8.35 13.52
CA ASN A 6 -5.64 8.18 12.06
C ASN A 6 -7.08 8.03 11.55
N GLY A 7 -8.03 8.62 12.20
CA GLY A 7 -9.45 8.60 11.86
C GLY A 7 -10.08 9.96 12.10
N GLY A 8 -9.66 10.99 11.32
CA GLY A 8 -10.39 12.22 11.21
C GLY A 8 -9.95 13.47 11.95
N PRO A 9 -8.65 13.84 12.00
CA PRO A 9 -8.37 15.25 12.15
C PRO A 9 -8.65 15.95 10.81
N ASP A 10 -8.99 17.23 10.91
CA ASP A 10 -9.08 18.11 9.76
C ASP A 10 -7.87 17.89 8.85
N PRO A 11 -8.04 17.55 7.56
CA PRO A 11 -6.93 17.33 6.62
C PRO A 11 -5.90 18.47 6.64
N ASP A 12 -6.35 19.71 6.77
CA ASP A 12 -5.48 20.90 6.85
C ASP A 12 -4.53 20.86 8.06
N VAL A 13 -4.96 20.21 9.17
CA VAL A 13 -4.16 20.06 10.39
C VAL A 13 -3.06 19.01 10.22
N LEU A 14 -3.38 17.89 9.59
CA LEU A 14 -2.39 16.84 9.28
C LEU A 14 -1.35 17.35 8.29
N ASP A 15 -1.79 18.06 7.25
CA ASP A 15 -0.92 18.69 6.26
C ASP A 15 0.11 19.59 6.93
N GLU A 16 -0.33 20.46 7.85
CA GLU A 16 0.60 21.37 8.54
C GLU A 16 1.63 20.65 9.41
N VAL A 17 1.20 19.68 10.24
CA VAL A 17 2.11 18.91 11.09
C VAL A 17 3.09 18.09 10.26
N CYS A 18 2.59 17.42 9.22
CA CYS A 18 3.43 16.61 8.36
C CYS A 18 4.39 17.44 7.49
N LEU A 19 3.95 18.58 6.96
CA LEU A 19 4.77 19.44 6.09
C LEU A 19 5.80 20.27 6.87
N ARG A 20 5.45 20.80 8.05
CA ARG A 20 6.24 21.82 8.76
C ARG A 20 6.75 21.36 10.11
N GLY A 21 6.20 20.29 10.69
CA GLY A 21 6.60 19.78 12.00
C GLY A 21 8.06 19.36 12.02
N GLU A 22 8.71 19.56 13.16
CA GLU A 22 10.04 19.00 13.41
C GLU A 22 9.95 17.47 13.50
N LEU A 23 10.83 16.76 12.75
CA LEU A 23 10.87 15.30 12.75
C LEU A 23 11.91 14.80 13.74
N THR A 24 11.46 14.02 14.71
CA THR A 24 12.31 13.31 15.65
C THR A 24 12.27 11.81 15.36
N VAL A 25 13.43 11.18 15.18
CA VAL A 25 13.53 9.73 15.00
C VAL A 25 13.32 9.03 16.33
N ILE A 26 12.30 8.17 16.42
CA ILE A 26 12.00 7.32 17.59
C ILE A 26 12.79 6.02 17.48
N GLY A 27 12.83 5.42 16.28
CA GLY A 27 13.49 4.14 16.06
C GLY A 27 13.66 3.78 14.59
N ARG A 28 14.37 2.67 14.34
CA ARG A 28 14.52 2.09 13.00
C ARG A 28 13.70 0.83 12.87
N ILE A 29 12.90 0.73 11.80
CA ILE A 29 12.14 -0.47 11.45
C ILE A 29 13.11 -1.47 10.81
N ARG A 30 13.48 -2.53 11.55
CA ARG A 30 14.54 -3.47 11.15
C ARG A 30 14.10 -4.49 10.09
N SER A 31 12.80 -4.76 9.99
CA SER A 31 12.22 -5.69 9.00
C SER A 31 12.19 -5.11 7.57
N ALA A 32 12.35 -3.78 7.44
CA ALA A 32 12.35 -3.12 6.13
C ALA A 32 13.67 -3.31 5.39
N SER A 33 13.61 -3.54 4.07
CA SER A 33 14.77 -3.68 3.18
C SER A 33 15.52 -2.36 3.00
N ASN A 34 14.82 -1.23 3.05
CA ASN A 34 15.36 0.12 2.95
C ASN A 34 15.57 0.73 4.34
N ALA A 35 16.35 1.81 4.42
CA ALA A 35 16.45 2.59 5.64
C ALA A 35 15.08 3.21 5.96
N THR A 36 14.39 2.64 6.95
CA THR A 36 13.03 3.02 7.35
C THR A 36 13.02 3.38 8.82
N PHE A 37 12.52 4.56 9.15
CA PHE A 37 12.49 5.09 10.50
C PHE A 37 11.07 5.36 10.95
N LEU A 38 10.76 4.99 12.19
CA LEU A 38 9.62 5.49 12.92
C LEU A 38 10.01 6.87 13.47
N CYS A 39 9.21 7.87 13.14
CA CYS A 39 9.43 9.24 13.55
C CYS A 39 8.17 9.82 14.19
N GLU A 40 8.37 10.89 14.94
CA GLU A 40 7.33 11.76 15.44
C GLU A 40 7.49 13.15 14.85
N ALA A 41 6.44 13.70 14.27
CA ALA A 41 6.38 15.07 13.76
C ALA A 41 5.70 15.96 14.80
N HIS A 42 6.33 17.08 15.16
CA HIS A 42 5.82 18.04 16.15
C HIS A 42 5.62 19.42 15.54
N LEU A 43 4.44 20.03 15.76
CA LEU A 43 4.16 21.40 15.40
C LEU A 43 3.35 22.09 16.52
N GLY A 44 4.03 22.83 17.40
CA GLY A 44 3.43 23.39 18.60
C GLY A 44 2.99 22.27 19.57
N GLU A 45 1.70 22.24 19.92
CA GLU A 45 1.13 21.20 20.78
C GLU A 45 0.63 19.97 20.02
N ARG A 46 0.72 20.01 18.67
CA ARG A 46 0.25 18.93 17.80
C ARG A 46 1.39 17.99 17.49
N GLN A 47 1.10 16.69 17.44
CA GLN A 47 2.07 15.66 17.08
C GLN A 47 1.41 14.59 16.20
N ALA A 48 2.21 13.94 15.35
CA ALA A 48 1.80 12.81 14.54
C ALA A 48 2.94 11.80 14.43
N HIS A 49 2.64 10.51 14.52
CA HIS A 49 3.60 9.46 14.21
C HIS A 49 3.65 9.22 12.71
N CYS A 50 4.83 8.96 12.20
CA CYS A 50 5.03 8.73 10.77
C CYS A 50 6.19 7.76 10.50
N VAL A 51 6.14 7.14 9.34
CA VAL A 51 7.26 6.41 8.75
C VAL A 51 8.03 7.36 7.85
N TYR A 52 9.34 7.42 8.02
CA TYR A 52 10.23 8.20 7.18
C TYR A 52 11.23 7.29 6.46
N LYS A 53 11.29 7.40 5.13
CA LYS A 53 12.20 6.64 4.26
C LYS A 53 13.04 7.64 3.45
N PRO A 54 14.31 7.91 3.85
CA PRO A 54 15.19 8.81 3.10
C PRO A 54 15.55 8.23 1.74
N ILE A 55 15.56 9.04 0.68
CA ILE A 55 15.96 8.63 -0.67
C ILE A 55 17.39 8.06 -0.66
N ALA A 56 18.30 8.67 0.12
CA ALA A 56 19.67 8.19 0.25
C ALA A 56 19.78 6.80 0.90
N GLY A 57 18.71 6.30 1.52
CA GLY A 57 18.62 4.97 2.15
C GLY A 57 17.94 3.92 1.30
N GLU A 58 17.55 4.24 0.06
CA GLU A 58 16.96 3.28 -0.87
C GLU A 58 18.00 2.24 -1.32
N ALA A 59 17.67 0.95 -1.17
CA ALA A 59 18.47 -0.13 -1.71
C ALA A 59 18.32 -0.16 -3.24
N PRO A 60 19.43 -0.25 -4.00
CA PRO A 60 19.37 -0.31 -5.46
C PRO A 60 18.60 -1.55 -5.94
N LEU A 61 17.68 -1.34 -6.88
CA LEU A 61 16.97 -2.39 -7.58
C LEU A 61 17.42 -2.40 -9.05
N TRP A 62 17.58 -3.59 -9.63
CA TRP A 62 18.10 -3.72 -11.00
C TRP A 62 17.10 -3.21 -12.07
N ASP A 63 15.81 -3.17 -11.74
CA ASP A 63 14.72 -2.85 -12.65
C ASP A 63 13.95 -1.56 -12.30
N PHE A 64 14.37 -0.86 -11.25
CA PHE A 64 13.84 0.45 -10.88
C PHE A 64 15.00 1.47 -10.83
N PRO A 65 14.83 2.67 -11.40
CA PRO A 65 15.85 3.71 -11.33
C PRO A 65 16.17 4.08 -9.87
N HIS A 66 17.44 4.31 -9.57
CA HIS A 66 17.89 4.72 -8.24
C HIS A 66 17.24 6.03 -7.80
N GLY A 67 16.87 6.13 -6.53
CA GLY A 67 16.29 7.33 -5.93
C GLY A 67 14.85 7.63 -6.34
N THR A 68 14.11 6.63 -6.89
CA THR A 68 12.74 6.83 -7.36
C THR A 68 11.68 6.17 -6.51
N LEU A 69 12.05 5.37 -5.48
CA LEU A 69 11.07 4.61 -4.70
C LEU A 69 10.18 5.55 -3.87
N ALA A 70 10.75 6.59 -3.28
CA ALA A 70 9.98 7.62 -2.56
C ALA A 70 8.95 8.32 -3.48
N GLY A 71 9.32 8.61 -4.73
CA GLY A 71 8.41 9.18 -5.72
C GLY A 71 7.26 8.24 -6.08
N ARG A 72 7.51 6.93 -6.13
CA ARG A 72 6.49 5.90 -6.39
C ARG A 72 5.52 5.74 -5.23
N GLU A 73 6.01 5.83 -3.98
CA GLU A 73 5.16 5.86 -2.78
C GLU A 73 4.19 7.05 -2.82
N LEU A 74 4.69 8.26 -3.12
CA LEU A 74 3.84 9.43 -3.25
C LEU A 74 2.88 9.32 -4.45
N SER A 75 3.33 8.79 -5.58
CA SER A 75 2.47 8.58 -6.75
C SER A 75 1.35 7.59 -6.46
N ALA A 76 1.61 6.51 -5.71
CA ALA A 76 0.59 5.57 -5.27
C ALA A 76 -0.45 6.25 -4.36
N TYR A 77 0.00 7.12 -3.44
CA TYR A 77 -0.91 7.94 -2.62
C TYR A 77 -1.79 8.84 -3.47
N LEU A 78 -1.22 9.60 -4.42
CA LEU A 78 -1.99 10.48 -5.31
C LEU A 78 -3.05 9.71 -6.12
N VAL A 79 -2.71 8.52 -6.62
CA VAL A 79 -3.68 7.65 -7.29
C VAL A 79 -4.78 7.17 -6.32
N SER A 80 -4.42 6.81 -5.08
CA SER A 80 -5.38 6.40 -4.05
C SER A 80 -6.38 7.50 -3.71
N VAL A 81 -5.89 8.75 -3.60
CA VAL A 81 -6.74 9.94 -3.38
C VAL A 81 -7.66 10.18 -4.59
N ALA A 82 -7.12 10.12 -5.81
CA ALA A 82 -7.90 10.31 -7.04
C ALA A 82 -9.03 9.27 -7.20
N LEU A 83 -8.81 8.04 -6.74
CA LEU A 83 -9.84 7.01 -6.66
C LEU A 83 -10.86 7.24 -5.54
N GLY A 84 -10.55 8.07 -4.53
CA GLY A 84 -11.37 8.27 -3.34
C GLY A 84 -11.46 7.04 -2.43
N TRP A 85 -10.53 6.08 -2.56
CA TRP A 85 -10.55 4.84 -1.78
C TRP A 85 -9.76 4.91 -0.48
N ASN A 86 -8.88 5.92 -0.32
CA ASN A 86 -8.04 6.14 0.86
C ASN A 86 -7.23 4.89 1.28
N ILE A 87 -6.78 4.11 0.29
CA ILE A 87 -6.00 2.89 0.54
C ILE A 87 -4.62 3.23 1.10
N VAL A 88 -3.97 4.28 0.57
CA VAL A 88 -2.62 4.67 0.99
C VAL A 88 -2.75 5.75 2.06
N PRO A 89 -2.08 5.60 3.23
CA PRO A 89 -2.05 6.64 4.26
C PRO A 89 -1.46 7.94 3.70
N TYR A 90 -1.78 9.08 4.32
CA TYR A 90 -1.23 10.37 3.93
C TYR A 90 0.28 10.31 3.72
N THR A 91 0.73 10.70 2.55
CA THR A 91 2.13 10.53 2.11
C THR A 91 2.62 11.77 1.41
N ILE A 92 3.80 12.24 1.80
CA ILE A 92 4.49 13.40 1.20
C ILE A 92 5.98 13.11 0.99
N ILE A 93 6.65 13.98 0.22
CA ILE A 93 8.12 14.02 0.14
C ILE A 93 8.58 15.34 0.77
N ARG A 94 9.47 15.24 1.76
CA ARG A 94 10.05 16.39 2.47
C ARG A 94 11.48 16.13 2.91
N ASP A 95 12.17 17.17 3.35
CA ASP A 95 13.44 17.04 4.05
C ASP A 95 13.21 16.53 5.47
N GLY A 96 14.09 15.63 5.91
CA GLY A 96 14.05 15.02 7.22
C GLY A 96 15.46 14.81 7.78
N PRO A 97 15.62 14.10 8.92
CA PRO A 97 16.90 13.94 9.62
C PRO A 97 18.03 13.30 8.80
N ALA A 98 17.68 12.51 7.78
CA ALA A 98 18.62 11.88 6.86
C ALA A 98 18.49 12.39 5.41
N GLY A 99 18.07 13.65 5.22
CA GLY A 99 17.90 14.31 3.94
C GLY A 99 16.49 14.20 3.38
N ARG A 100 16.33 14.42 2.07
CA ARG A 100 15.03 14.34 1.39
C ARG A 100 14.54 12.90 1.36
N GLY A 101 13.26 12.68 1.68
CA GLY A 101 12.65 11.36 1.73
C GLY A 101 11.14 11.37 1.71
N MET A 102 10.56 10.20 1.57
CA MET A 102 9.14 9.96 1.76
C MET A 102 8.80 9.95 3.25
N MET A 103 7.73 10.64 3.61
CA MET A 103 7.11 10.53 4.93
C MET A 103 5.65 10.09 4.75
N GLN A 104 5.25 9.06 5.49
CA GLN A 104 3.90 8.50 5.48
C GLN A 104 3.36 8.45 6.89
N LEU A 105 2.10 8.88 7.06
CA LEU A 105 1.42 8.82 8.34
C LEU A 105 1.37 7.38 8.86
N TRP A 106 1.68 7.19 10.15
CA TRP A 106 1.58 5.90 10.83
C TRP A 106 0.12 5.45 10.92
N VAL A 107 -0.13 4.17 10.69
CA VAL A 107 -1.45 3.55 10.85
C VAL A 107 -1.50 2.87 12.21
N ASP A 108 -2.31 3.41 13.13
CA ASP A 108 -2.58 2.75 14.40
C ASP A 108 -3.50 1.56 14.18
N GLN A 109 -3.10 0.39 14.70
CA GLN A 109 -3.85 -0.86 14.56
C GLN A 109 -4.43 -1.27 15.92
N PRO A 110 -5.62 -1.92 15.96
CA PRO A 110 -6.19 -2.41 17.20
C PRO A 110 -5.23 -3.36 17.94
N GLY A 111 -5.03 -3.13 19.24
CA GLY A 111 -4.19 -3.98 20.09
C GLY A 111 -2.69 -3.80 19.93
N SER A 112 -2.20 -2.94 19.02
CA SER A 112 -0.78 -2.64 18.92
C SER A 112 -0.45 -1.31 19.63
N SER A 113 0.51 -1.34 20.53
CA SER A 113 1.19 -0.13 21.01
C SER A 113 2.31 0.25 20.06
N LEU A 114 2.63 1.55 19.99
CA LEU A 114 3.68 2.08 19.11
C LEU A 114 5.01 1.33 19.32
N GLY A 115 5.50 0.69 18.25
CA GLY A 115 6.78 -0.01 18.27
C GLY A 115 6.73 -1.45 18.80
N GLU A 116 5.60 -1.92 19.29
CA GLU A 116 5.39 -3.33 19.64
C GLU A 116 4.53 -3.99 18.56
N VAL A 117 5.04 -5.06 17.96
CA VAL A 117 4.19 -6.00 17.24
C VAL A 117 3.41 -6.72 18.33
N GLY A 118 2.10 -6.42 18.44
CA GLY A 118 1.27 -7.03 19.46
C GLY A 118 1.22 -8.54 19.28
N ASP A 119 1.67 -9.29 20.29
CA ASP A 119 1.65 -10.75 20.33
C ASP A 119 0.26 -11.33 20.66
N GLU A 120 -0.77 -10.51 20.81
CA GLU A 120 -2.12 -11.02 21.03
C GLU A 120 -2.81 -11.32 19.69
N PRO A 121 -3.06 -12.59 19.36
CA PRO A 121 -3.83 -12.93 18.17
C PRO A 121 -5.24 -12.31 18.30
N ALA A 122 -5.63 -11.52 17.32
CA ALA A 122 -7.02 -11.16 17.13
C ALA A 122 -7.86 -12.45 17.15
N SER A 123 -9.08 -12.39 17.71
CA SER A 123 -9.97 -13.56 17.77
C SER A 123 -10.48 -13.92 16.35
N GLY A 124 -9.68 -14.63 15.60
CA GLY A 124 -9.98 -15.07 14.22
C GLY A 124 -8.80 -14.86 13.27
N PRO A 125 -8.87 -15.37 12.04
CA PRO A 125 -7.84 -15.17 11.03
C PRO A 125 -7.73 -13.68 10.63
N ASP A 126 -6.50 -13.24 10.34
CA ASP A 126 -6.22 -11.90 9.81
C ASP A 126 -6.84 -11.70 8.41
N LEU A 127 -6.89 -10.45 7.94
CA LEU A 127 -7.39 -10.13 6.59
C LEU A 127 -6.65 -10.91 5.49
N VAL A 128 -5.38 -11.22 5.69
CA VAL A 128 -4.56 -12.15 4.89
C VAL A 128 -3.86 -13.08 5.86
N ASP A 129 -3.97 -14.39 5.67
CA ASP A 129 -3.45 -15.37 6.61
C ASP A 129 -2.98 -16.68 5.94
N LEU A 130 -2.21 -17.48 6.68
CA LEU A 130 -1.83 -18.84 6.33
C LEU A 130 -2.61 -19.81 7.21
N LEU A 131 -3.59 -20.49 6.64
CA LEU A 131 -4.44 -21.42 7.36
C LEU A 131 -4.07 -22.87 7.03
N PRO A 132 -4.27 -23.83 7.96
CA PRO A 132 -4.09 -25.24 7.68
C PRO A 132 -4.90 -25.67 6.45
N ALA A 133 -4.29 -26.50 5.58
CA ALA A 133 -4.94 -26.94 4.35
C ALA A 133 -6.30 -27.63 4.65
N GLY A 134 -7.31 -27.29 3.85
CA GLY A 134 -8.67 -27.80 4.02
C GLY A 134 -9.50 -27.20 5.15
N HIS A 135 -8.98 -26.22 5.91
CA HIS A 135 -9.68 -25.54 7.01
C HIS A 135 -9.89 -24.06 6.73
N ILE A 136 -10.43 -23.73 5.55
CA ILE A 136 -10.73 -22.34 5.17
C ILE A 136 -12.12 -21.97 5.71
N PRO A 137 -12.22 -20.97 6.62
CA PRO A 137 -13.50 -20.55 7.17
C PRO A 137 -14.35 -19.83 6.12
N PRO A 138 -15.68 -19.81 6.27
CA PRO A 138 -16.54 -18.98 5.44
C PRO A 138 -16.10 -17.50 5.44
N GLY A 139 -16.16 -16.86 4.28
CA GLY A 139 -15.72 -15.45 4.11
C GLY A 139 -14.24 -15.29 3.77
N TYR A 140 -13.50 -16.38 3.55
CA TYR A 140 -12.13 -16.35 3.05
C TYR A 140 -12.01 -16.99 1.67
N LEU A 141 -11.13 -16.44 0.86
CA LEU A 141 -10.83 -16.89 -0.50
C LEU A 141 -9.43 -17.49 -0.56
N PRO A 142 -9.26 -18.71 -1.07
CA PRO A 142 -7.95 -19.34 -1.22
C PRO A 142 -7.17 -18.69 -2.37
N VAL A 143 -5.86 -18.53 -2.15
CA VAL A 143 -4.92 -17.94 -3.12
C VAL A 143 -3.89 -18.97 -3.59
N LEU A 144 -3.21 -19.63 -2.66
CA LEU A 144 -2.09 -20.54 -2.95
C LEU A 144 -1.97 -21.60 -1.86
N GLN A 145 -1.68 -22.84 -2.26
CA GLN A 145 -1.25 -23.89 -1.35
C GLN A 145 0.28 -23.86 -1.23
N ALA A 146 0.78 -24.02 -0.03
CA ALA A 146 2.20 -23.97 0.30
C ALA A 146 2.53 -24.93 1.46
N TYR A 147 3.80 -25.00 1.84
CA TYR A 147 4.25 -25.62 3.06
C TYR A 147 4.84 -24.56 3.97
N ASP A 148 4.53 -24.64 5.25
CA ASP A 148 5.14 -23.79 6.26
C ASP A 148 6.57 -24.24 6.62
N TYR A 149 7.20 -23.54 7.59
CA TYR A 149 8.55 -23.90 8.02
C TYR A 149 8.65 -25.25 8.74
N ALA A 150 7.54 -25.78 9.28
CA ALA A 150 7.46 -27.10 9.90
C ALA A 150 7.27 -28.20 8.85
N GLY A 151 6.90 -27.84 7.62
CA GLY A 151 6.59 -28.76 6.53
C GLY A 151 5.12 -29.15 6.48
N ASP A 152 4.25 -28.46 7.23
CA ASP A 152 2.82 -28.68 7.21
C ASP A 152 2.16 -27.97 6.02
N GLU A 153 1.15 -28.60 5.42
CA GLU A 153 0.40 -28.00 4.32
C GLU A 153 -0.47 -26.84 4.82
N VAL A 154 -0.29 -25.67 4.21
CA VAL A 154 -1.04 -24.44 4.49
C VAL A 154 -1.61 -23.84 3.22
N THR A 155 -2.67 -23.06 3.38
CA THR A 155 -3.26 -22.29 2.30
C THR A 155 -3.16 -20.80 2.63
N LEU A 156 -2.53 -20.03 1.75
CA LEU A 156 -2.62 -18.58 1.78
C LEU A 156 -4.04 -18.20 1.42
N VAL A 157 -4.68 -17.42 2.27
CA VAL A 157 -6.05 -16.94 2.11
C VAL A 157 -6.11 -15.44 2.33
N HIS A 158 -7.16 -14.80 1.84
CA HIS A 158 -7.56 -13.47 2.29
C HIS A 158 -9.07 -13.39 2.48
N ALA A 159 -9.54 -12.46 3.30
CA ALA A 159 -10.95 -12.22 3.51
C ALA A 159 -11.66 -11.79 2.22
N ASP A 160 -12.90 -12.22 2.02
CA ASP A 160 -13.80 -11.72 0.97
C ASP A 160 -14.42 -10.38 1.43
N ASP A 161 -13.58 -9.35 1.48
CA ASP A 161 -13.88 -8.01 1.97
C ASP A 161 -13.79 -6.97 0.85
N ILE A 162 -14.79 -6.10 0.74
CA ILE A 162 -14.86 -5.08 -0.33
C ILE A 162 -13.66 -4.12 -0.29
N ARG A 163 -13.09 -3.84 0.89
CA ARG A 163 -11.91 -2.97 1.04
C ARG A 163 -10.67 -3.63 0.44
N LEU A 164 -10.49 -4.95 0.67
CA LEU A 164 -9.43 -5.74 0.04
C LEU A 164 -9.65 -5.88 -1.47
N ARG A 165 -10.90 -6.02 -1.91
CA ARG A 165 -11.22 -6.09 -3.33
C ARG A 165 -10.87 -4.80 -4.06
N ARG A 166 -11.17 -3.63 -3.47
CA ARG A 166 -10.71 -2.32 -3.99
C ARG A 166 -9.18 -2.23 -4.00
N MET A 167 -8.50 -2.74 -2.96
CA MET A 167 -7.03 -2.81 -2.92
C MET A 167 -6.47 -3.72 -4.00
N ALA A 168 -7.10 -4.86 -4.31
CA ALA A 168 -6.69 -5.72 -5.41
C ALA A 168 -6.80 -5.01 -6.77
N VAL A 169 -7.87 -4.26 -7.02
CA VAL A 169 -8.01 -3.40 -8.21
C VAL A 169 -6.95 -2.30 -8.22
N PHE A 170 -6.69 -1.68 -7.08
CA PHE A 170 -5.64 -0.68 -6.94
C PHE A 170 -4.26 -1.25 -7.30
N ASP A 171 -3.90 -2.44 -6.79
CA ASP A 171 -2.65 -3.12 -7.12
C ASP A 171 -2.53 -3.39 -8.63
N VAL A 172 -3.62 -3.76 -9.31
CA VAL A 172 -3.66 -3.91 -10.78
C VAL A 172 -3.36 -2.58 -11.48
N LEU A 173 -4.00 -1.50 -11.06
CA LEU A 173 -3.83 -0.18 -11.67
C LEU A 173 -2.40 0.33 -11.50
N ILE A 174 -1.88 0.34 -10.27
CA ILE A 174 -0.53 0.80 -9.99
C ILE A 174 0.55 -0.24 -10.33
N ASN A 175 0.17 -1.45 -10.80
CA ASN A 175 1.11 -2.52 -11.12
C ASN A 175 2.05 -2.83 -9.94
N ASN A 176 1.47 -3.05 -8.76
CA ASN A 176 2.23 -3.29 -7.54
C ASN A 176 3.01 -4.60 -7.66
N ALA A 177 4.33 -4.55 -7.48
CA ALA A 177 5.21 -5.71 -7.63
C ALA A 177 5.51 -6.44 -6.31
N ASP A 178 4.93 -6.01 -5.16
CA ASP A 178 5.28 -6.59 -3.85
C ASP A 178 4.16 -6.45 -2.80
N ARG A 179 2.88 -6.65 -3.16
CA ARG A 179 1.79 -6.66 -2.17
C ARG A 179 1.85 -7.90 -1.31
N LYS A 180 2.40 -7.80 -0.11
CA LYS A 180 2.46 -8.83 0.93
C LYS A 180 1.29 -8.73 1.90
N GLY A 181 1.05 -9.80 2.68
CA GLY A 181 0.09 -9.76 3.80
C GLY A 181 0.43 -8.69 4.82
N GLY A 182 1.70 -8.59 5.23
CA GLY A 182 2.18 -7.57 6.17
C GLY A 182 2.13 -6.11 5.65
N HIS A 183 1.85 -5.89 4.36
CA HIS A 183 1.62 -4.56 3.80
C HIS A 183 0.15 -4.12 3.84
N ILE A 184 -0.73 -4.93 4.45
CA ILE A 184 -2.16 -4.68 4.59
C ILE A 184 -2.46 -4.47 6.06
N LEU A 185 -2.85 -3.25 6.43
CA LEU A 185 -3.04 -2.85 7.81
C LEU A 185 -4.51 -2.53 8.07
N CYS A 186 -5.05 -3.05 9.18
CA CYS A 186 -6.39 -2.68 9.65
C CYS A 186 -6.26 -1.52 10.65
N GLY A 187 -6.70 -0.33 10.26
CA GLY A 187 -6.66 0.85 11.13
C GLY A 187 -7.69 0.80 12.25
N VAL A 188 -7.42 1.49 13.36
CA VAL A 188 -8.39 1.67 14.48
C VAL A 188 -9.66 2.38 14.04
N ASP A 189 -9.63 3.09 12.93
CA ASP A 189 -10.77 3.75 12.28
C ASP A 189 -11.63 2.79 11.43
N GLY A 190 -11.25 1.52 11.37
CA GLY A 190 -11.91 0.49 10.57
C GLY A 190 -11.57 0.53 9.08
N GLN A 191 -10.68 1.43 8.63
CA GLN A 191 -10.16 1.42 7.25
C GLN A 191 -9.12 0.30 7.07
N VAL A 192 -8.97 -0.15 5.82
CA VAL A 192 -7.90 -1.08 5.44
C VAL A 192 -6.91 -0.31 4.57
N TYR A 193 -5.70 -0.19 5.09
CA TYR A 193 -4.62 0.54 4.45
C TYR A 193 -3.64 -0.41 3.78
N GLY A 194 -3.10 0.04 2.64
CA GLY A 194 -1.94 -0.55 1.99
C GLY A 194 -0.72 0.35 2.19
N VAL A 195 0.42 -0.25 2.48
CA VAL A 195 1.70 0.45 2.65
C VAL A 195 2.77 -0.17 1.75
N ASP A 196 3.94 0.46 1.68
CA ASP A 196 5.13 -0.01 0.96
C ASP A 196 4.93 -0.15 -0.57
N HIS A 197 4.58 0.95 -1.22
CA HIS A 197 4.31 1.02 -2.67
C HIS A 197 5.53 1.45 -3.51
N GLY A 198 6.74 1.47 -2.94
CA GLY A 198 7.95 1.91 -3.63
C GLY A 198 8.29 1.12 -4.90
N VAL A 199 7.86 -0.15 -4.98
CA VAL A 199 8.06 -1.03 -6.15
C VAL A 199 6.77 -1.18 -6.97
N SER A 200 6.20 -0.05 -7.39
CA SER A 200 4.98 0.04 -8.21
C SER A 200 5.17 0.92 -9.44
N LEU A 201 4.14 1.04 -10.27
CA LEU A 201 4.05 1.95 -11.41
C LEU A 201 5.06 1.70 -12.54
N HIS A 202 5.71 0.54 -12.57
CA HIS A 202 6.60 0.17 -13.67
C HIS A 202 5.85 0.04 -15.00
N VAL A 203 6.53 0.32 -16.12
CA VAL A 203 5.94 0.21 -17.49
C VAL A 203 5.64 -1.24 -17.88
N GLU A 204 6.51 -2.17 -17.50
CA GLU A 204 6.32 -3.61 -17.75
C GLU A 204 5.34 -4.19 -16.72
N ASP A 205 4.62 -5.24 -17.08
CA ASP A 205 3.75 -5.97 -16.17
C ASP A 205 4.57 -6.73 -15.12
N LYS A 206 4.48 -6.27 -13.86
CA LYS A 206 5.18 -6.81 -12.70
C LYS A 206 4.25 -7.15 -11.54
N LEU A 207 2.93 -7.12 -11.75
CA LEU A 207 1.96 -7.32 -10.69
C LEU A 207 2.26 -8.60 -9.90
N ARG A 208 2.50 -8.44 -8.58
CA ARG A 208 2.64 -9.49 -7.58
C ARG A 208 1.86 -9.10 -6.34
N THR A 209 0.85 -9.88 -6.03
CA THR A 209 -0.04 -9.60 -4.91
C THR A 209 -0.51 -10.88 -4.24
N VAL A 210 -0.83 -10.81 -2.96
CA VAL A 210 -1.51 -11.89 -2.23
C VAL A 210 -3.03 -11.86 -2.42
N LEU A 211 -3.58 -10.90 -3.18
CA LEU A 211 -5.02 -10.67 -3.31
C LEU A 211 -5.62 -11.29 -4.59
N TRP A 212 -5.27 -12.56 -4.91
CA TRP A 212 -5.73 -13.26 -6.10
C TRP A 212 -7.08 -13.98 -5.97
N GLY A 213 -7.72 -13.98 -4.81
CA GLY A 213 -8.98 -14.73 -4.59
C GLY A 213 -10.14 -14.32 -5.50
N TRP A 214 -10.11 -13.11 -6.08
CA TRP A 214 -11.09 -12.64 -7.08
C TRP A 214 -10.64 -12.83 -8.53
N SER A 215 -9.56 -13.58 -8.77
CA SER A 215 -9.07 -13.85 -10.12
C SER A 215 -10.18 -14.37 -11.04
N GLY A 216 -10.30 -13.78 -12.24
CA GLY A 216 -11.34 -14.14 -13.20
C GLY A 216 -12.76 -13.69 -12.82
N LYS A 217 -12.97 -12.98 -11.72
CA LYS A 217 -14.27 -12.43 -11.31
C LYS A 217 -14.52 -11.07 -11.95
N PRO A 218 -15.78 -10.74 -12.27
CA PRO A 218 -16.11 -9.41 -12.79
C PRO A 218 -15.85 -8.32 -11.76
N VAL A 219 -15.39 -7.16 -12.20
CA VAL A 219 -15.30 -5.93 -11.40
C VAL A 219 -16.68 -5.27 -11.39
N ASP A 220 -17.10 -4.76 -10.23
CA ASP A 220 -18.41 -4.13 -10.08
C ASP A 220 -18.45 -2.73 -10.71
N ASP A 221 -19.68 -2.29 -11.04
CA ASP A 221 -19.92 -1.05 -11.79
C ASP A 221 -19.44 0.20 -11.02
N GLU A 222 -19.62 0.26 -9.69
CA GLU A 222 -19.13 1.38 -8.85
C GLU A 222 -17.62 1.54 -8.96
N THR A 223 -16.91 0.41 -8.87
CA THR A 223 -15.44 0.37 -9.05
C THR A 223 -15.04 0.83 -10.45
N LEU A 224 -15.76 0.36 -11.50
CA LEU A 224 -15.48 0.74 -12.89
C LEU A 224 -15.73 2.23 -13.15
N GLU A 225 -16.80 2.82 -12.60
CA GLU A 225 -17.05 4.26 -12.68
C GLU A 225 -15.92 5.06 -12.07
N THR A 226 -15.38 4.60 -10.95
CA THR A 226 -14.25 5.24 -10.27
C THR A 226 -12.97 5.13 -11.10
N VAL A 227 -12.71 3.98 -11.70
CA VAL A 227 -11.57 3.77 -12.62
C VAL A 227 -11.73 4.64 -13.88
N ALA A 228 -12.94 4.84 -14.39
CA ALA A 228 -13.17 5.73 -15.52
C ALA A 228 -12.83 7.20 -15.18
N ARG A 229 -13.21 7.66 -14.00
CA ARG A 229 -12.81 9.01 -13.51
C ARG A 229 -11.29 9.14 -13.39
N LEU A 230 -10.61 8.13 -12.81
CA LEU A 230 -9.15 8.12 -12.74
C LEU A 230 -8.50 8.21 -14.12
N ARG A 231 -8.97 7.39 -15.10
CA ARG A 231 -8.48 7.44 -16.49
C ARG A 231 -8.52 8.84 -17.06
N ASP A 232 -9.63 9.55 -16.84
CA ASP A 232 -9.81 10.91 -17.38
C ASP A 232 -8.90 11.91 -16.66
N GLN A 233 -8.75 11.83 -15.35
CA GLN A 233 -7.84 12.69 -14.55
C GLN A 233 -6.36 12.49 -14.92
N LEU A 234 -5.95 11.28 -15.34
CA LEU A 234 -4.59 11.00 -15.77
C LEU A 234 -4.17 11.74 -17.05
N ARG A 235 -5.12 12.32 -17.81
CA ARG A 235 -4.85 13.16 -18.98
C ARG A 235 -4.84 14.66 -18.66
N GLY A 236 -4.95 15.02 -17.39
CA GLY A 236 -4.95 16.40 -16.89
C GLY A 236 -4.01 16.57 -15.71
N GLU A 237 -4.44 17.35 -14.74
CA GLU A 237 -3.63 17.79 -13.59
C GLU A 237 -3.00 16.63 -12.80
N LEU A 238 -3.73 15.51 -12.59
CA LEU A 238 -3.16 14.35 -11.92
C LEU A 238 -1.98 13.77 -12.69
N GLY A 239 -2.08 13.67 -14.02
CA GLY A 239 -0.98 13.20 -14.86
C GLY A 239 0.26 14.09 -14.74
N ASP A 240 0.07 15.40 -14.70
CA ASP A 240 1.15 16.38 -14.53
C ASP A 240 1.80 16.25 -13.13
N GLN A 241 1.00 16.08 -12.08
CA GLN A 241 1.49 15.84 -10.72
C GLN A 241 2.32 14.55 -10.64
N LEU A 242 1.85 13.47 -11.24
CA LEU A 242 2.57 12.19 -11.26
C LEU A 242 3.90 12.30 -12.02
N CYS A 243 3.94 13.05 -13.14
CA CYS A 243 5.16 13.26 -13.93
C CYS A 243 6.28 13.98 -13.16
N ALA A 244 5.98 14.63 -12.03
CA ALA A 244 7.00 15.19 -11.13
C ALA A 244 7.76 14.10 -10.34
N HIS A 245 7.24 12.86 -10.28
CA HIS A 245 7.73 11.79 -9.41
C HIS A 245 8.07 10.49 -10.16
N ILE A 246 7.38 10.22 -11.27
CA ILE A 246 7.61 9.09 -12.17
C ILE A 246 7.67 9.58 -13.62
N THR A 247 8.12 8.71 -14.53
CA THR A 247 8.26 9.08 -15.94
C THR A 247 6.88 9.19 -16.64
N SER A 248 6.79 10.00 -17.69
CA SER A 248 5.57 10.08 -18.52
C SER A 248 5.16 8.73 -19.11
N ARG A 249 6.14 7.85 -19.43
CA ARG A 249 5.87 6.48 -19.89
C ARG A 249 5.19 5.64 -18.82
N GLU A 250 5.52 5.84 -17.55
CA GLU A 250 4.88 5.13 -16.43
C GLU A 250 3.46 5.65 -16.19
N VAL A 251 3.23 6.97 -16.37
CA VAL A 251 1.88 7.56 -16.34
C VAL A 251 1.04 7.02 -17.50
N ASP A 252 1.60 6.94 -18.72
CA ASP A 252 0.91 6.35 -19.87
C ASP A 252 0.60 4.86 -19.64
N ALA A 253 1.50 4.11 -19.00
CA ALA A 253 1.26 2.71 -18.65
C ALA A 253 0.14 2.56 -17.60
N LEU A 254 0.07 3.43 -16.58
CA LEU A 254 -1.03 3.48 -15.63
C LEU A 254 -2.36 3.76 -16.34
N HIS A 255 -2.39 4.76 -17.22
CA HIS A 255 -3.57 5.06 -18.04
C HIS A 255 -3.98 3.85 -18.91
N ALA A 256 -3.03 3.18 -19.55
CA ALA A 256 -3.30 2.01 -20.37
C ALA A 256 -3.91 0.85 -19.54
N ARG A 257 -3.45 0.62 -18.30
CA ARG A 257 -4.02 -0.38 -17.40
C ARG A 257 -5.46 -0.02 -17.00
N ALA A 258 -5.75 1.25 -16.73
CA ALA A 258 -7.11 1.71 -16.46
C ALA A 258 -8.03 1.47 -17.67
N VAL A 259 -7.60 1.81 -18.88
CA VAL A 259 -8.34 1.53 -20.14
C VAL A 259 -8.53 0.03 -20.35
N ALA A 260 -7.52 -0.79 -20.11
CA ALA A 260 -7.62 -2.24 -20.27
C ALA A 260 -8.66 -2.85 -19.33
N LEU A 261 -8.69 -2.41 -18.05
CA LEU A 261 -9.67 -2.89 -17.07
C LEU A 261 -11.09 -2.43 -17.43
N LEU A 262 -11.27 -1.23 -17.96
CA LEU A 262 -12.58 -0.75 -18.43
C LEU A 262 -13.09 -1.51 -19.66
N ASN A 263 -12.18 -1.89 -20.58
CA ASN A 263 -12.54 -2.64 -21.79
C ASN A 263 -12.81 -4.13 -21.50
N ASN A 264 -12.15 -4.69 -20.48
CA ASN A 264 -12.38 -6.06 -20.01
C ASN A 264 -12.53 -6.03 -18.48
N PRO A 265 -13.76 -5.82 -17.95
CA PRO A 265 -14.02 -5.57 -16.54
C PRO A 265 -13.93 -6.86 -15.70
N VAL A 266 -12.82 -7.56 -15.79
CA VAL A 266 -12.54 -8.82 -15.10
C VAL A 266 -11.19 -8.73 -14.41
N MET A 267 -11.11 -9.17 -13.16
CA MET A 267 -9.85 -9.26 -12.43
C MET A 267 -8.87 -10.18 -13.16
N PRO A 268 -7.60 -9.78 -13.36
CA PRO A 268 -6.63 -10.59 -14.07
C PRO A 268 -6.36 -11.91 -13.35
N THR A 269 -5.84 -12.89 -14.09
CA THR A 269 -5.41 -14.19 -13.57
C THR A 269 -3.92 -14.20 -13.23
N PRO A 270 -3.49 -15.06 -12.27
CA PRO A 270 -2.08 -15.15 -11.85
C PRO A 270 -1.23 -16.00 -12.82
N ASP A 271 -1.33 -15.75 -14.13
CA ASP A 271 -0.65 -16.47 -15.20
C ASP A 271 0.80 -16.01 -15.44
N ARG A 272 1.34 -15.15 -14.59
CA ARG A 272 2.71 -14.65 -14.59
C ARG A 272 3.68 -15.65 -13.97
N ARG A 273 4.97 -15.55 -14.34
CA ARG A 273 6.01 -16.45 -13.80
C ARG A 273 6.12 -16.41 -12.26
N ARG A 274 5.85 -15.27 -11.63
CA ARG A 274 5.89 -15.07 -10.17
C ARG A 274 4.76 -14.11 -9.78
N PRO A 275 3.52 -14.61 -9.66
CA PRO A 275 2.37 -13.74 -9.40
C PRO A 275 2.26 -13.30 -7.94
N ILE A 276 2.97 -13.97 -7.01
CA ILE A 276 2.96 -13.68 -5.58
C ILE A 276 4.35 -13.20 -5.17
N PRO A 277 4.46 -12.17 -4.30
CA PRO A 277 5.74 -11.76 -3.74
C PRO A 277 6.30 -12.85 -2.82
N TRP A 278 7.61 -12.86 -2.65
CA TRP A 278 8.25 -13.80 -1.74
C TRP A 278 9.25 -13.05 -0.83
N PRO A 279 9.16 -13.24 0.52
CA PRO A 279 8.08 -13.95 1.23
C PRO A 279 6.73 -13.28 1.05
N ALA A 280 5.62 -14.01 1.31
CA ALA A 280 4.26 -13.49 1.16
C ALA A 280 3.82 -12.57 2.32
N PHE A 281 4.60 -12.58 3.42
CA PHE A 281 4.45 -11.74 4.61
C PHE A 281 5.74 -10.99 4.92
#